data_a982cf46ddf6de6ce4dfec040c004cf7
#
_entry.id   a982cf46ddf6de6ce4dfec040c004cf7
#
_cell.length_a   1.000
_cell.length_b   1.000
_cell.length_c   1.000
_cell.angle_alpha   90.00
_cell.angle_beta   90.00
_cell.angle_gamma   90.00
#
_symmetry.space_group_name_H-M   'P 1'
#
loop_
_entity.id
_entity.type
_entity.pdbx_description
1 polymer ?
#
loop_
_entity_poly.entity_id
_entity_poly.type
_entity_poly.pdbx_seq_one_letter_code
_entity_poly.pdbx_strand_id
1 'polypeptide(L)'
;MGLVLISLGAEGAPSKHLQKKANHKSSEESLPSSSYRLILDPEFKSSANPIHPINNDSISPWTYTFTHDDSLYPPSIAEAKCSLTGCLVGGAEDFHSKPIYTQIMVLRKIRGEKQNYSLKLEYKTIAVGCTCVRPYVQQV
;
A
#
# COMPACT_ATOMS: atom_id res chain seq x y z
N MET A 1 -17.18 -14.13 5.88
CA MET A 1 -16.36 -13.49 6.57
C MET A 1 -15.15 -14.14 6.91
N GLY A 2 -14.08 -13.65 6.89
CA GLY A 2 -12.88 -14.31 7.12
C GLY A 2 -12.26 -13.88 8.41
N LEU A 3 -11.76 -14.83 9.14
CA LEU A 3 -11.06 -14.57 10.35
C LEU A 3 -9.66 -15.05 10.15
N VAL A 4 -8.71 -14.15 10.28
CA VAL A 4 -7.35 -14.51 10.06
C VAL A 4 -6.55 -14.17 11.29
N LEU A 5 -5.73 -15.09 11.71
CA LEU A 5 -4.88 -14.84 12.85
C LEU A 5 -3.54 -14.38 12.35
N ILE A 6 -3.08 -13.32 12.91
CA ILE A 6 -1.79 -12.80 12.57
C ILE A 6 -0.93 -12.86 13.79
N SER A 7 0.17 -13.49 13.65
CA SER A 7 1.11 -13.58 14.73
C SER A 7 2.16 -12.52 14.50
N LEU A 8 2.15 -11.52 15.29
CA LEU A 8 3.13 -10.46 15.13
C LEU A 8 4.14 -10.56 16.22
N GLY A 9 5.28 -10.46 15.90
CA GLY A 9 6.31 -10.48 16.89
C GLY A 9 6.70 -11.82 17.34
N ALA A 10 6.16 -12.79 16.77
CA ALA A 10 6.47 -14.09 17.19
C ALA A 10 7.88 -14.37 17.00
N GLU A 11 8.40 -13.88 16.03
CA GLU A 11 9.68 -14.20 15.78
C GLU A 11 10.55 -13.69 16.78
N GLY A 12 10.36 -12.64 17.26
CA GLY A 12 11.28 -12.14 18.12
C GLY A 12 11.30 -12.81 19.39
N ALA A 13 10.39 -13.50 19.59
CA ALA A 13 10.32 -14.09 20.79
C ALA A 13 11.50 -14.70 21.24
N PRO A 14 12.10 -15.31 20.51
CA PRO A 14 13.11 -16.09 20.98
C PRO A 14 13.92 -15.39 21.85
N SER A 15 14.11 -14.53 21.63
CA SER A 15 14.99 -14.06 22.27
C SER A 15 14.71 -13.94 23.61
N LYS A 16 13.96 -14.31 24.01
CA LYS A 16 13.74 -14.14 25.15
C LYS A 16 14.75 -14.26 26.02
N HIS A 17 15.41 -14.94 25.97
CA HIS A 17 16.23 -15.20 26.88
C HIS A 17 17.26 -14.30 26.90
N LEU A 18 17.50 -13.92 26.08
CA LEU A 18 18.53 -13.19 26.02
C LEU A 18 18.29 -12.18 26.87
N GLN A 19 17.33 -12.16 27.19
CA GLN A 19 17.05 -11.28 27.83
C GLN A 19 17.79 -10.86 28.85
N LYS A 20 18.30 -11.33 29.22
CA LYS A 20 18.97 -11.00 30.13
C LYS A 20 19.80 -10.09 29.79
N LYS A 21 20.29 -10.02 29.14
CA LYS A 21 21.15 -9.23 28.79
C LYS A 21 20.70 -8.21 28.27
N ALA A 22 20.10 -8.16 28.04
CA ALA A 22 19.81 -7.31 27.52
C ALA A 22 19.61 -6.23 28.03
N ASN A 23 19.70 -6.09 28.35
CA ASN A 23 19.56 -5.13 28.81
C ASN A 23 19.71 -4.19 28.05
N HIS A 24 19.87 -4.20 27.39
CA HIS A 24 20.11 -3.41 26.69
C HIS A 24 19.49 -3.13 25.74
N LYS A 25 19.22 -3.20 25.31
CA LYS A 25 18.88 -2.92 24.45
C LYS A 25 18.10 -2.83 23.86
N SER A 26 17.73 -2.73 23.66
CA SER A 26 17.10 -2.64 23.06
C SER A 26 16.30 -2.59 22.60
N SER A 27 15.92 -2.55 22.37
CA SER A 27 15.21 -2.48 22.00
C SER A 27 14.42 -2.61 21.35
N GLU A 28 14.17 -2.87 20.90
CA GLU A 28 13.55 -3.04 20.17
C GLU A 28 12.64 -3.45 20.34
N GLU A 29 12.11 -3.30 20.35
CA GLU A 29 11.31 -3.56 20.43
C GLU A 29 10.74 -4.41 20.59
N SER A 30 10.96 -4.75 20.94
CA SER A 30 10.47 -5.88 21.00
C SER A 30 9.08 -5.90 21.06
N LEU A 31 8.43 -6.48 20.20
CA LEU A 31 7.07 -6.60 20.22
C LEU A 31 6.65 -7.55 21.25
N PRO A 32 5.55 -7.37 21.81
CA PRO A 32 5.05 -8.35 22.76
C PRO A 32 4.83 -9.63 22.03
N SER A 33 4.86 -10.69 22.73
CA SER A 33 4.66 -11.95 22.07
C SER A 33 3.20 -12.24 21.84
N SER A 34 2.35 -11.27 21.94
CA SER A 34 0.95 -11.51 21.70
C SER A 34 0.68 -11.64 20.22
N SER A 35 -0.38 -12.28 19.88
CA SER A 35 -0.80 -12.37 18.50
C SER A 35 -2.10 -11.61 18.36
N TYR A 36 -2.38 -11.20 17.15
CA TYR A 36 -3.56 -10.42 16.86
C TYR A 36 -4.44 -11.18 15.90
N ARG A 37 -5.70 -10.93 16.00
CA ARG A 37 -6.66 -11.57 15.13
C ARG A 37 -7.15 -10.54 14.13
N LEU A 38 -7.07 -10.86 12.88
CA LEU A 38 -7.54 -9.97 11.84
C LEU A 38 -8.95 -10.35 11.46
N ILE A 39 -9.86 -9.41 11.56
CA ILE A 39 -11.25 -9.67 11.21
C ILE A 39 -11.56 -8.80 10.03
N LEU A 40 -12.05 -9.41 8.97
CA LEU A 40 -12.45 -8.66 7.80
C LEU A 40 -13.88 -8.22 7.99
N ASP A 41 -14.07 -6.93 7.85
CA ASP A 41 -15.39 -6.37 7.93
C ASP A 41 -16.26 -7.00 6.87
N PRO A 42 -17.47 -7.42 7.16
CA PRO A 42 -18.33 -7.96 6.13
C PRO A 42 -18.54 -7.01 4.98
N GLU A 43 -18.40 -5.72 5.21
CA GLU A 43 -18.55 -4.78 4.14
C GLU A 43 -17.24 -4.34 3.57
N PHE A 44 -16.18 -5.10 3.84
CA PHE A 44 -14.88 -4.72 3.38
C PHE A 44 -14.85 -4.51 1.87
N LYS A 45 -15.58 -5.30 1.13
CA LYS A 45 -15.53 -5.19 -0.30
C LYS A 45 -16.47 -4.18 -0.87
N SER A 46 -17.40 -3.70 -0.12
CA SER A 46 -18.37 -2.82 -0.70
C SER A 46 -18.09 -1.44 -0.19
N SER A 47 -17.96 -0.54 -1.09
CA SER A 47 -17.77 0.81 -0.71
C SER A 47 -19.10 1.38 -0.36
N ALA A 48 -19.22 1.86 0.82
CA ALA A 48 -20.49 2.38 1.24
C ALA A 48 -20.85 3.61 0.47
N ASN A 49 -19.87 4.43 0.19
CA ASN A 49 -20.15 5.68 -0.49
C ASN A 49 -19.45 5.68 -1.81
N PRO A 50 -20.20 5.79 -2.88
CA PRO A 50 -19.55 5.82 -4.17
C PRO A 50 -18.73 7.09 -4.28
N ILE A 51 -17.54 6.97 -4.76
CA ILE A 51 -16.67 8.09 -4.96
C ILE A 51 -16.74 8.44 -6.43
N HIS A 52 -17.07 9.69 -6.69
CA HIS A 52 -17.14 10.14 -8.07
C HIS A 52 -15.72 10.35 -8.57
N PRO A 53 -15.28 9.62 -9.56
CA PRO A 53 -13.90 9.76 -10.01
C PRO A 53 -13.73 11.04 -10.80
N ILE A 54 -12.60 11.67 -10.66
CA ILE A 54 -12.33 12.91 -11.35
C ILE A 54 -11.24 12.76 -12.39
N ASN A 55 -10.85 11.55 -12.69
CA ASN A 55 -9.74 11.33 -13.59
C ASN A 55 -9.96 11.94 -14.98
N ASN A 56 -11.19 11.96 -15.46
CA ASN A 56 -11.44 12.54 -16.76
C ASN A 56 -11.69 14.04 -16.70
N ASP A 57 -11.89 14.55 -15.51
CA ASP A 57 -12.18 15.97 -15.34
C ASP A 57 -10.94 16.78 -15.03
N SER A 58 -9.82 16.14 -14.93
CA SER A 58 -8.58 16.80 -14.55
C SER A 58 -7.91 17.40 -15.78
N ILE A 59 -7.19 18.48 -15.60
CA ILE A 59 -6.38 19.02 -16.69
C ILE A 59 -5.15 18.17 -16.91
N SER A 60 -4.88 17.22 -16.05
CA SER A 60 -3.88 16.20 -16.27
C SER A 60 -4.57 14.85 -16.12
N PRO A 61 -5.41 14.47 -17.05
CA PRO A 61 -6.26 13.29 -16.89
C PRO A 61 -5.48 12.00 -16.85
N TRP A 62 -6.12 11.00 -16.29
CA TRP A 62 -5.47 9.70 -16.21
C TRP A 62 -6.50 8.60 -16.35
N THR A 63 -6.00 7.42 -16.67
CA THR A 63 -6.83 6.23 -16.69
C THR A 63 -6.32 5.32 -15.58
N TYR A 64 -7.03 4.25 -15.34
CA TYR A 64 -6.62 3.31 -14.31
C TYR A 64 -6.22 2.00 -14.96
N THR A 65 -5.16 1.41 -14.44
CA THR A 65 -4.81 0.05 -14.78
C THR A 65 -4.94 -0.77 -13.51
N PHE A 66 -5.28 -2.01 -13.69
CA PHE A 66 -5.54 -2.88 -12.57
C PHE A 66 -4.57 -4.03 -12.59
N THR A 67 -4.01 -4.35 -11.44
CA THR A 67 -3.20 -5.54 -11.30
C THR A 67 -3.93 -6.47 -10.37
N HIS A 68 -3.73 -7.74 -10.57
CA HIS A 68 -4.40 -8.75 -9.78
C HIS A 68 -3.37 -9.74 -9.28
N ASP A 69 -3.39 -9.98 -7.99
CA ASP A 69 -2.45 -10.91 -7.38
C ASP A 69 -3.18 -11.60 -6.27
N ASP A 70 -3.43 -12.90 -6.45
CA ASP A 70 -4.21 -13.64 -5.49
C ASP A 70 -3.52 -13.80 -4.16
N SER A 71 -2.24 -13.54 -4.11
CA SER A 71 -1.54 -13.66 -2.84
C SER A 71 -1.62 -12.39 -2.01
N LEU A 72 -2.31 -11.38 -2.51
CA LEU A 72 -2.41 -10.12 -1.80
C LEU A 72 -3.83 -9.83 -1.35
N TYR A 73 -3.94 -9.06 -0.29
CA TYR A 73 -5.18 -8.44 0.12
C TYR A 73 -4.95 -6.94 0.15
N PRO A 74 -5.66 -6.17 -0.61
CA PRO A 74 -6.67 -6.61 -1.56
C PRO A 74 -6.00 -7.22 -2.79
N PRO A 75 -6.65 -8.14 -3.44
CA PRO A 75 -6.03 -8.82 -4.58
C PRO A 75 -5.97 -7.96 -5.83
N SER A 76 -6.85 -7.00 -5.96
CA SER A 76 -6.86 -6.15 -7.13
C SER A 76 -6.56 -4.74 -6.71
N ILE A 77 -5.63 -4.11 -7.39
CA ILE A 77 -5.20 -2.78 -7.06
C ILE A 77 -5.24 -1.96 -8.33
N ALA A 78 -5.86 -0.79 -8.23
CA ALA A 78 -5.93 0.12 -9.36
C ALA A 78 -4.81 1.14 -9.23
N GLU A 79 -4.18 1.45 -10.34
CA GLU A 79 -3.16 2.48 -10.36
C GLU A 79 -3.46 3.45 -11.48
N ALA A 80 -3.13 4.69 -11.26
CA ALA A 80 -3.37 5.72 -12.25
C ALA A 80 -2.25 5.73 -13.27
N LYS A 81 -2.61 6.01 -14.50
CA LYS A 81 -1.64 6.16 -15.57
C LYS A 81 -2.00 7.43 -16.30
N CYS A 82 -1.07 8.37 -16.36
CA CYS A 82 -1.33 9.66 -16.97
C CYS A 82 -1.62 9.48 -18.46
N SER A 83 -2.64 10.14 -18.92
CA SER A 83 -3.06 10.01 -20.30
C SER A 83 -2.26 10.90 -21.22
N LEU A 84 -1.68 11.97 -20.69
CA LEU A 84 -0.98 12.93 -21.49
C LEU A 84 0.41 13.16 -20.95
N THR A 85 1.29 13.63 -21.81
CA THR A 85 2.58 14.08 -21.35
C THR A 85 2.51 15.53 -20.90
N GLY A 86 1.68 16.32 -21.57
CA GLY A 86 1.45 17.68 -21.15
C GLY A 86 0.14 17.78 -20.39
N CYS A 87 -0.40 18.96 -20.32
CA CYS A 87 -1.66 19.19 -19.65
C CYS A 87 -2.62 19.84 -20.61
N LEU A 88 -3.90 19.86 -20.21
CA LEU A 88 -4.92 20.42 -21.09
C LEU A 88 -4.96 21.94 -21.07
N VAL A 89 -4.09 22.57 -20.27
CA VAL A 89 -4.03 24.02 -20.23
C VAL A 89 -2.60 24.42 -20.58
N GLY A 90 -2.46 25.62 -21.07
CA GLY A 90 -1.16 26.14 -21.41
C GLY A 90 -0.61 25.52 -22.66
N GLY A 91 0.59 25.84 -23.00
CA GLY A 91 1.23 25.24 -24.15
C GLY A 91 1.80 23.89 -23.78
N ALA A 92 2.07 23.11 -24.80
CA ALA A 92 2.54 21.77 -24.56
C ALA A 92 3.85 21.77 -23.81
N GLU A 93 4.60 22.82 -23.91
CA GLU A 93 5.86 22.84 -23.27
C GLU A 93 5.85 23.47 -21.93
N ASP A 94 4.70 23.99 -21.52
CA ASP A 94 4.63 24.72 -20.27
C ASP A 94 4.42 23.84 -19.08
N PHE A 95 3.74 22.73 -19.25
CA PHE A 95 3.39 21.89 -18.12
C PHE A 95 3.45 20.44 -18.51
N HIS A 96 3.66 19.60 -17.52
CA HIS A 96 3.75 18.17 -17.75
C HIS A 96 2.84 17.44 -16.78
N SER A 97 2.23 16.39 -17.25
CA SER A 97 1.45 15.50 -16.40
C SER A 97 2.39 14.53 -15.72
N LYS A 98 2.31 14.46 -14.42
CA LYS A 98 3.15 13.56 -13.63
C LYS A 98 2.29 12.81 -12.63
N PRO A 99 2.62 11.56 -12.38
CA PRO A 99 1.83 10.80 -11.41
C PRO A 99 2.14 11.20 -10.00
N ILE A 100 1.12 11.07 -9.17
CA ILE A 100 1.24 11.28 -7.73
C ILE A 100 1.26 9.92 -7.11
N TYR A 101 2.30 9.61 -6.35
CA TYR A 101 2.47 8.30 -5.76
C TYR A 101 2.12 8.32 -4.29
N THR A 102 1.66 7.20 -3.81
CA THR A 102 1.45 7.01 -2.39
C THR A 102 1.80 5.58 -2.05
N GLN A 103 1.98 5.32 -0.80
CA GLN A 103 2.22 3.97 -0.34
C GLN A 103 0.97 3.46 0.34
N ILE A 104 0.59 2.25 0.02
CA ILE A 104 -0.52 1.61 0.69
C ILE A 104 0.00 0.36 1.37
N MET A 105 -0.73 -0.07 2.37
CA MET A 105 -0.39 -1.30 3.05
C MET A 105 -1.21 -2.42 2.47
N VAL A 106 -0.56 -3.53 2.20
CA VAL A 106 -1.24 -4.72 1.70
C VAL A 106 -0.80 -5.89 2.55
N LEU A 107 -1.59 -6.92 2.55
CA LEU A 107 -1.25 -8.14 3.26
C LEU A 107 -0.94 -9.20 2.24
N ARG A 108 0.21 -9.84 2.40
CA ARG A 108 0.62 -10.89 1.48
C ARG A 108 0.48 -12.23 2.18
N LYS A 109 -0.17 -13.16 1.52
CA LYS A 109 -0.31 -14.49 2.05
C LYS A 109 0.97 -15.25 1.83
N ILE A 110 1.49 -15.83 2.88
CA ILE A 110 2.68 -16.63 2.81
C ILE A 110 2.29 -18.03 3.23
N ARG A 111 2.55 -18.98 2.35
CA ARG A 111 2.18 -20.32 2.63
C ARG A 111 3.20 -20.93 3.57
N GLY A 112 2.73 -21.47 4.64
CA GLY A 112 3.59 -22.15 5.58
C GLY A 112 3.51 -23.63 5.38
N GLU A 113 3.99 -24.35 6.37
CA GLU A 113 3.94 -25.76 6.32
C GLU A 113 2.58 -26.23 6.70
N LYS A 114 2.21 -27.37 6.24
CA LYS A 114 0.96 -28.04 6.62
C LYS A 114 -0.22 -27.15 6.38
N GLN A 115 -0.19 -26.46 5.27
CA GLN A 115 -1.33 -25.67 4.86
C GLN A 115 -1.63 -24.53 5.78
N ASN A 116 -0.72 -24.13 6.59
CA ASN A 116 -0.87 -22.94 7.37
C ASN A 116 -0.45 -21.75 6.55
N TYR A 117 -1.11 -20.64 6.79
CA TYR A 117 -0.76 -19.42 6.11
C TYR A 117 -0.48 -18.34 7.12
N SER A 118 0.43 -17.48 6.80
CA SER A 118 0.59 -16.26 7.58
C SER A 118 0.41 -15.10 6.64
N LEU A 119 0.17 -13.95 7.22
CA LEU A 119 -0.02 -12.73 6.45
C LEU A 119 1.11 -11.78 6.78
N LYS A 120 1.75 -11.29 5.74
CA LYS A 120 2.84 -10.37 5.91
C LYS A 120 2.39 -9.00 5.48
N LEU A 121 2.62 -8.02 6.32
CA LEU A 121 2.24 -6.66 6.03
C LEU A 121 3.34 -6.04 5.19
N GLU A 122 2.97 -5.49 4.05
CA GLU A 122 3.93 -4.89 3.15
C GLU A 122 3.43 -3.55 2.70
N TYR A 123 4.33 -2.71 2.28
CA TYR A 123 3.96 -1.45 1.64
C TYR A 123 4.10 -1.63 0.14
N LYS A 124 3.20 -0.99 -0.57
CA LYS A 124 3.27 -0.99 -2.02
C LYS A 124 3.07 0.43 -2.49
N THR A 125 3.92 0.88 -3.39
CA THR A 125 3.82 2.22 -3.92
C THR A 125 2.96 2.17 -5.17
N ILE A 126 1.96 3.02 -5.24
CA ILE A 126 1.08 3.08 -6.38
C ILE A 126 0.85 4.52 -6.77
N ALA A 127 0.48 4.73 -8.02
CA ALA A 127 0.08 6.04 -8.47
C ALA A 127 -1.41 6.18 -8.26
N VAL A 128 -1.82 7.29 -7.66
CA VAL A 128 -3.24 7.48 -7.36
C VAL A 128 -3.89 8.50 -8.28
N GLY A 129 -3.11 9.22 -9.05
CA GLY A 129 -3.66 10.20 -9.97
C GLY A 129 -2.52 10.93 -10.61
N CYS A 130 -2.84 11.96 -11.36
CA CYS A 130 -1.82 12.75 -12.02
C CYS A 130 -2.04 14.22 -11.71
N THR A 131 -0.98 14.97 -11.79
CA THR A 131 -1.06 16.39 -11.55
C THR A 131 -0.25 17.07 -12.63
N CYS A 132 -0.51 18.35 -12.78
CA CYS A 132 0.12 19.16 -13.79
C CYS A 132 1.26 19.92 -13.12
N VAL A 133 2.48 19.71 -13.55
CA VAL A 133 3.63 20.33 -12.92
C VAL A 133 4.35 21.17 -13.94
N ARG A 134 5.11 22.11 -13.43
CA ARG A 134 5.91 22.96 -14.29
C ARG A 134 7.08 22.15 -14.85
N PRO A 135 7.60 22.59 -15.97
CA PRO A 135 8.76 21.89 -16.51
C PRO A 135 9.92 21.98 -15.54
N TYR A 136 10.92 21.20 -15.81
CA TYR A 136 12.06 21.14 -14.93
C TYR A 136 12.58 22.54 -14.66
N VAL A 137 12.82 22.84 -13.41
CA VAL A 137 13.37 24.10 -13.01
C VAL A 137 14.67 23.82 -12.32
N GLN A 138 15.72 24.51 -12.77
CA GLN A 138 16.99 24.25 -12.18
C GLN A 138 17.04 24.84 -10.81
N GLN A 139 17.56 24.07 -9.90
CA GLN A 139 17.69 24.56 -8.56
C GLN A 139 18.86 25.45 -8.46
N VAL A 140 18.77 26.47 -7.63
CA VAL A 140 19.89 27.38 -7.48
C VAL A 140 20.52 27.21 -6.16
#